data_627a875a253198415079d8dd7b2f9194
#
_entry.id   627a875a253198415079d8dd7b2f9194
#
_cell.length_a   1.000
_cell.length_b   1.000
_cell.length_c   1.000
_cell.angle_alpha   90.00
_cell.angle_beta   90.00
_cell.angle_gamma   90.00
#
_symmetry.space_group_name_H-M   'P 1'
#
loop_
_entity.id
_entity.type
_entity.pdbx_description
1 polymer ?
#
loop_
_entity_poly.entity_id
_entity_poly.type
_entity_poly.pdbx_seq_one_letter_code
_entity_poly.pdbx_strand_id
1 'polypeptide(L)'
;MESIISLNEALDTATFYGVNNINILCLKNQHPDVRIVARGYQVKVIGSQPTITRFEQNLRKCEAFCIKNNTLNEEQILQLLHGEQPTEFLQDNLILHGVNGKSIVARSANQQRLVDAYEENDLLFAIGPAGSGKTYTAIALAVRALKNREVKRIILSRPAVEAGEKLGFLPGDMKEKIDPYLQPLYDALQDMIPGAKLNEYMERGVIQIAPLAFMRGRTLADAIVILDEAQNTTTAQLKMFLTRLGINGKMIITGDMTQIDLPASQKSGLKDAIERLHDIRGISIVEFNQKDIVRHHLVKHIVAAYNTTDNRDKKDQLENI
;
A
#
# COMPACT_ATOMS: atom_id res chain seq x y z
N MET A 1 37.48 20.96 -6.30
CA MET A 1 37.13 22.19 -5.56
C MET A 1 36.40 21.81 -4.29
N GLU A 2 36.39 22.71 -3.32
CA GLU A 2 35.65 22.58 -2.06
C GLU A 2 34.62 23.71 -1.98
N SER A 3 33.39 23.41 -1.58
CA SER A 3 32.30 24.38 -1.36
C SER A 3 31.61 24.06 -0.03
N ILE A 4 31.18 25.10 0.67
CA ILE A 4 30.36 24.99 1.87
C ILE A 4 29.00 25.58 1.56
N ILE A 5 27.96 24.72 1.65
CA ILE A 5 26.57 25.09 1.41
C ILE A 5 25.90 25.25 2.79
N SER A 6 25.39 26.44 3.09
CA SER A 6 24.63 26.69 4.31
C SER A 6 23.15 26.35 4.08
N LEU A 7 22.57 25.54 4.97
CA LEU A 7 21.15 25.24 4.97
C LEU A 7 20.37 26.39 5.61
N ASN A 8 19.09 26.49 5.28
CA ASN A 8 18.20 27.50 5.83
C ASN A 8 17.96 27.26 7.32
N GLU A 9 17.97 28.32 8.13
CA GLU A 9 17.77 28.24 9.58
C GLU A 9 16.35 27.81 9.98
N ALA A 10 15.37 27.94 9.07
CA ALA A 10 14.00 27.44 9.27
C ALA A 10 13.90 25.91 9.13
N LEU A 11 14.97 25.23 8.70
CA LEU A 11 14.99 23.80 8.50
C LEU A 11 15.22 23.06 9.83
N ASP A 12 14.37 22.11 10.16
CA ASP A 12 14.70 21.13 11.20
C ASP A 12 15.73 20.13 10.67
N THR A 13 16.98 20.28 11.13
CA THR A 13 18.10 19.44 10.68
C THR A 13 17.94 17.98 11.05
N ALA A 14 17.23 17.67 12.12
CA ALA A 14 16.96 16.27 12.52
C ALA A 14 16.04 15.58 11.51
N THR A 15 14.96 16.25 11.13
CA THR A 15 14.05 15.77 10.08
C THR A 15 14.75 15.71 8.72
N PHE A 16 15.55 16.73 8.39
CA PHE A 16 16.24 16.78 7.10
C PHE A 16 17.26 15.67 6.92
N TYR A 17 18.11 15.41 7.93
CA TYR A 17 19.10 14.33 7.87
C TYR A 17 18.49 12.96 8.08
N GLY A 18 17.35 12.86 8.75
CA GLY A 18 16.67 11.62 9.08
C GLY A 18 17.35 10.84 10.21
N VAL A 19 16.66 9.83 10.71
CA VAL A 19 17.20 8.95 11.77
C VAL A 19 18.50 8.30 11.29
N ASN A 20 19.56 8.37 12.09
CA ASN A 20 20.90 7.87 11.73
C ASN A 20 21.46 8.47 10.43
N ASN A 21 21.04 9.68 10.06
CA ASN A 21 21.48 10.37 8.83
C ASN A 21 21.12 9.63 7.53
N ILE A 22 20.05 8.85 7.51
CA ILE A 22 19.66 8.02 6.37
C ILE A 22 19.41 8.87 5.11
N ASN A 23 18.82 10.05 5.24
CA ASN A 23 18.51 10.94 4.14
C ASN A 23 19.78 11.50 3.49
N ILE A 24 20.79 11.89 4.29
CA ILE A 24 22.07 12.35 3.74
C ILE A 24 22.86 11.21 3.13
N LEU A 25 22.72 9.99 3.63
CA LEU A 25 23.30 8.80 3.01
C LEU A 25 22.64 8.52 1.64
N CYS A 26 21.33 8.65 1.54
CA CYS A 26 20.61 8.56 0.27
C CYS A 26 21.14 9.59 -0.75
N LEU A 27 21.26 10.86 -0.35
CA LEU A 27 21.83 11.92 -1.19
C LEU A 27 23.27 11.61 -1.62
N LYS A 28 24.12 11.08 -0.74
CA LYS A 28 25.49 10.64 -1.07
C LYS A 28 25.50 9.54 -2.12
N ASN A 29 24.64 8.53 -1.98
CA ASN A 29 24.55 7.42 -2.93
C ASN A 29 24.10 7.87 -4.32
N GLN A 30 23.28 8.92 -4.41
CA GLN A 30 22.82 9.49 -5.68
C GLN A 30 23.85 10.44 -6.32
N HIS A 31 24.89 10.82 -5.58
CA HIS A 31 25.96 11.70 -6.03
C HIS A 31 27.36 11.10 -5.72
N PRO A 32 27.72 9.96 -6.33
CA PRO A 32 29.00 9.29 -6.04
C PRO A 32 30.22 10.13 -6.44
N ASP A 33 30.03 11.10 -7.35
CA ASP A 33 31.09 11.98 -7.87
C ASP A 33 31.48 13.11 -6.92
N VAL A 34 30.82 13.27 -5.77
CA VAL A 34 31.09 14.29 -4.77
C VAL A 34 31.26 13.68 -3.38
N ARG A 35 32.28 14.19 -2.66
CA ARG A 35 32.43 13.85 -1.24
C ARG A 35 31.65 14.84 -0.39
N ILE A 36 30.71 14.35 0.41
CA ILE A 36 29.79 15.16 1.19
C ILE A 36 30.03 14.92 2.68
N VAL A 37 30.18 16.02 3.46
CA VAL A 37 30.24 16.02 4.92
C VAL A 37 29.25 17.04 5.43
N ALA A 38 28.20 16.58 6.14
CA ALA A 38 27.15 17.43 6.70
C ALA A 38 27.31 17.53 8.22
N ARG A 39 27.20 18.74 8.76
CA ARG A 39 27.24 19.03 10.22
C ARG A 39 26.35 20.25 10.54
N GLY A 40 25.30 20.04 11.31
CA GLY A 40 24.34 21.10 11.61
C GLY A 40 23.78 21.72 10.35
N TYR A 41 23.87 23.03 10.21
CA TYR A 41 23.40 23.77 9.04
C TYR A 41 24.43 23.89 7.91
N GLN A 42 25.58 23.23 8.00
CA GLN A 42 26.61 23.29 6.98
C GLN A 42 26.83 21.95 6.29
N VAL A 43 26.82 21.99 4.98
CA VAL A 43 27.12 20.84 4.10
C VAL A 43 28.36 21.19 3.28
N LYS A 44 29.47 20.56 3.63
CA LYS A 44 30.75 20.67 2.92
C LYS A 44 30.76 19.67 1.78
N VAL A 45 31.05 20.14 0.56
CA VAL A 45 31.04 19.34 -0.67
C VAL A 45 32.37 19.49 -1.40
N ILE A 46 32.96 18.39 -1.80
CA ILE A 46 34.24 18.34 -2.54
C ILE A 46 34.03 17.57 -3.83
N GLY A 47 34.32 18.22 -4.97
CA GLY A 47 34.15 17.63 -6.31
C GLY A 47 34.54 18.60 -7.42
N SER A 48 34.14 18.30 -8.67
CA SER A 48 34.25 19.23 -9.78
C SER A 48 33.17 20.32 -9.70
N GLN A 49 33.36 21.47 -10.32
CA GLN A 49 32.36 22.54 -10.30
C GLN A 49 30.99 22.11 -10.80
N PRO A 50 30.87 21.36 -11.93
CA PRO A 50 29.57 20.91 -12.41
C PRO A 50 28.87 19.94 -11.44
N THR A 51 29.63 19.03 -10.80
CA THR A 51 29.07 18.06 -9.86
C THR A 51 28.60 18.71 -8.56
N ILE A 52 29.34 19.71 -8.07
CA ILE A 52 28.95 20.51 -6.90
C ILE A 52 27.66 21.29 -7.20
N THR A 53 27.56 21.96 -8.34
CA THR A 53 26.36 22.71 -8.74
C THR A 53 25.13 21.83 -8.85
N ARG A 54 25.28 20.64 -9.46
CA ARG A 54 24.19 19.65 -9.56
C ARG A 54 23.73 19.17 -8.18
N PHE A 55 24.69 18.87 -7.31
CA PHE A 55 24.40 18.46 -5.94
C PHE A 55 23.66 19.57 -5.18
N GLU A 56 24.13 20.82 -5.26
CA GLU A 56 23.50 21.95 -4.59
C GLU A 56 22.06 22.16 -5.07
N GLN A 57 21.79 22.13 -6.35
CA GLN A 57 20.43 22.22 -6.90
C GLN A 57 19.50 21.14 -6.31
N ASN A 58 19.97 19.91 -6.22
CA ASN A 58 19.21 18.80 -5.65
C ASN A 58 19.02 18.95 -4.13
N LEU A 59 20.06 19.41 -3.43
CA LEU A 59 19.98 19.69 -1.99
C LEU A 59 18.93 20.78 -1.71
N ARG A 60 18.90 21.86 -2.52
CA ARG A 60 17.91 22.94 -2.39
C ARG A 60 16.47 22.49 -2.65
N LYS A 61 16.25 21.53 -3.58
CA LYS A 61 14.93 20.94 -3.77
C LYS A 61 14.47 20.19 -2.52
N CYS A 62 15.35 19.35 -1.95
CA CYS A 62 15.06 18.60 -0.73
C CYS A 62 14.84 19.53 0.47
N GLU A 63 15.64 20.59 0.59
CA GLU A 63 15.51 21.62 1.63
C GLU A 63 14.16 22.33 1.56
N ALA A 64 13.79 22.85 0.38
CA ALA A 64 12.52 23.53 0.17
C ALA A 64 11.32 22.62 0.47
N PHE A 65 11.40 21.37 0.05
CA PHE A 65 10.36 20.38 0.34
C PHE A 65 10.25 20.08 1.84
N CYS A 66 11.38 19.89 2.52
CA CYS A 66 11.41 19.60 3.96
C CYS A 66 10.88 20.78 4.79
N ILE A 67 11.23 22.01 4.44
CA ILE A 67 10.70 23.22 5.11
C ILE A 67 9.18 23.32 4.95
N LYS A 68 8.68 23.09 3.72
CA LYS A 68 7.24 23.19 3.43
C LYS A 68 6.42 22.11 4.13
N ASN A 69 6.92 20.86 4.16
CA ASN A 69 6.14 19.70 4.56
C ASN A 69 6.53 19.12 5.93
N ASN A 70 7.57 19.67 6.55
CA ASN A 70 8.16 19.19 7.81
C ASN A 70 8.46 17.69 7.82
N THR A 71 8.81 17.14 6.65
CA THR A 71 9.14 15.72 6.45
C THR A 71 10.09 15.56 5.28
N LEU A 72 10.98 14.58 5.37
CA LEU A 72 11.83 14.14 4.26
C LEU A 72 12.24 12.70 4.49
N ASN A 73 12.06 11.84 3.48
CA ASN A 73 12.50 10.46 3.51
C ASN A 73 13.19 10.07 2.20
N GLU A 74 13.79 8.87 2.14
CA GLU A 74 14.56 8.41 0.97
C GLU A 74 13.72 8.38 -0.31
N GLU A 75 12.46 7.97 -0.24
CA GLU A 75 11.55 7.90 -1.38
C GLU A 75 11.25 9.31 -1.94
N GLN A 76 10.98 10.27 -1.06
CA GLN A 76 10.76 11.67 -1.42
C GLN A 76 12.01 12.30 -2.03
N ILE A 77 13.20 11.99 -1.49
CA ILE A 77 14.46 12.43 -2.07
C ILE A 77 14.60 11.91 -3.50
N LEU A 78 14.40 10.62 -3.73
CA LEU A 78 14.50 10.04 -5.07
C LEU A 78 13.50 10.65 -6.06
N GLN A 79 12.26 10.90 -5.64
CA GLN A 79 11.23 11.57 -6.46
C GLN A 79 11.66 13.01 -6.83
N LEU A 80 12.14 13.79 -5.84
CA LEU A 80 12.64 15.16 -6.08
C LEU A 80 13.82 15.19 -7.05
N LEU A 81 14.74 14.24 -6.93
CA LEU A 81 15.91 14.13 -7.80
C LEU A 81 15.54 13.77 -9.25
N HIS A 82 14.48 13.00 -9.43
CA HIS A 82 13.94 12.63 -10.77
C HIS A 82 13.01 13.69 -11.35
N GLY A 83 12.79 14.83 -10.66
CA GLY A 83 11.90 15.90 -11.12
C GLY A 83 10.40 15.58 -10.93
N GLU A 84 10.09 14.53 -10.19
CA GLU A 84 8.73 14.23 -9.76
C GLU A 84 8.39 15.14 -8.56
N GLN A 85 7.13 15.57 -8.45
CA GLN A 85 6.67 16.23 -7.23
C GLN A 85 6.30 15.14 -6.22
N PRO A 86 7.03 15.03 -5.08
CA PRO A 86 6.61 14.12 -4.02
C PRO A 86 5.21 14.50 -3.56
N THR A 87 4.39 13.52 -3.29
CA THR A 87 3.06 13.74 -2.73
C THR A 87 3.23 14.51 -1.42
N GLU A 88 2.60 15.69 -1.31
CA GLU A 88 2.57 16.45 -0.07
C GLU A 88 1.82 15.63 0.97
N PHE A 89 2.55 15.03 1.90
CA PHE A 89 1.93 14.34 3.03
C PHE A 89 1.59 15.42 4.06
N LEU A 90 0.32 15.79 4.13
CA LEU A 90 -0.19 16.55 5.26
C LEU A 90 0.06 15.72 6.53
N GLN A 91 0.33 16.37 7.66
CA GLN A 91 0.52 15.69 8.97
C GLN A 91 -0.67 14.80 9.35
N ASP A 92 -1.84 15.06 8.75
CA ASP A 92 -3.08 14.32 8.97
C ASP A 92 -3.15 12.94 8.26
N ASN A 93 -2.15 12.59 7.41
CA ASN A 93 -2.18 11.34 6.64
C ASN A 93 -1.62 10.11 7.40
N LEU A 94 -1.20 10.28 8.66
CA LEU A 94 -0.68 9.18 9.46
C LEU A 94 -1.79 8.20 9.81
N ILE A 95 -1.63 6.94 9.41
CA ILE A 95 -2.55 5.86 9.78
C ILE A 95 -2.11 5.24 11.10
N LEU A 96 -0.83 4.83 11.19
CA LEU A 96 -0.25 4.27 12.42
C LEU A 96 1.29 4.30 12.39
N HIS A 97 1.91 4.09 13.54
CA HIS A 97 3.33 3.78 13.62
C HIS A 97 3.53 2.25 13.60
N GLY A 98 4.26 1.77 12.61
CA GLY A 98 4.62 0.37 12.43
C GLY A 98 5.86 -0.05 13.23
N VAL A 99 6.53 -1.10 12.75
CA VAL A 99 7.75 -1.64 13.38
C VAL A 99 8.87 -0.59 13.33
N ASN A 100 9.66 -0.52 14.40
CA ASN A 100 10.77 0.44 14.57
C ASN A 100 10.35 1.92 14.42
N GLY A 101 9.11 2.25 14.71
CA GLY A 101 8.60 3.63 14.60
C GLY A 101 8.36 4.11 13.17
N LYS A 102 8.43 3.24 12.17
CA LYS A 102 8.15 3.57 10.76
C LYS A 102 6.73 4.12 10.64
N SER A 103 6.58 5.35 10.18
CA SER A 103 5.27 5.96 9.91
C SER A 103 4.61 5.28 8.71
N ILE A 104 3.41 4.76 8.91
CA ILE A 104 2.56 4.22 7.86
C ILE A 104 1.49 5.27 7.58
N VAL A 105 1.54 5.82 6.37
CA VAL A 105 0.75 6.98 5.96
C VAL A 105 -0.09 6.67 4.72
N ALA A 106 -1.18 7.38 4.54
CA ALA A 106 -1.90 7.42 3.28
C ALA A 106 -1.06 8.18 2.24
N ARG A 107 -0.60 7.49 1.20
CA ARG A 107 0.33 8.01 0.19
C ARG A 107 -0.38 8.64 -1.01
N SER A 108 -1.69 8.48 -1.12
CA SER A 108 -2.50 9.06 -2.19
C SER A 108 -3.82 9.60 -1.66
N ALA A 109 -4.46 10.46 -2.45
CA ALA A 109 -5.76 11.03 -2.10
C ALA A 109 -6.83 9.96 -1.90
N ASN A 110 -6.80 8.85 -2.66
CA ASN A 110 -7.79 7.79 -2.52
C ASN A 110 -7.48 6.86 -1.33
N GLN A 111 -6.19 6.69 -0.96
CA GLN A 111 -5.85 6.07 0.32
C GLN A 111 -6.36 6.90 1.50
N GLN A 112 -6.22 8.24 1.44
CA GLN A 112 -6.78 9.12 2.47
C GLN A 112 -8.30 9.05 2.52
N ARG A 113 -8.98 9.05 1.36
CA ARG A 113 -10.45 8.85 1.33
C ARG A 113 -10.88 7.54 1.96
N LEU A 114 -10.09 6.46 1.81
CA LEU A 114 -10.40 5.19 2.48
C LEU A 114 -10.26 5.31 4.00
N VAL A 115 -9.23 6.05 4.47
CA VAL A 115 -9.05 6.34 5.90
C VAL A 115 -10.23 7.15 6.45
N ASP A 116 -10.64 8.20 5.76
CA ASP A 116 -11.76 9.06 6.17
C ASP A 116 -13.09 8.29 6.14
N ALA A 117 -13.35 7.52 5.09
CA ALA A 117 -14.55 6.70 4.96
C ALA A 117 -14.65 5.62 6.05
N TYR A 118 -13.52 5.12 6.57
CA TYR A 118 -13.49 4.14 7.64
C TYR A 118 -14.10 4.66 8.94
N GLU A 119 -13.96 5.94 9.24
CA GLU A 119 -14.50 6.53 10.47
C GLU A 119 -16.04 6.51 10.47
N GLU A 120 -16.66 6.72 9.33
CA GLU A 120 -18.10 6.95 9.19
C GLU A 120 -18.90 5.70 8.76
N ASN A 121 -18.23 4.63 8.30
CA ASN A 121 -18.91 3.48 7.69
C ASN A 121 -18.48 2.16 8.30
N ASP A 122 -19.40 1.17 8.27
CA ASP A 122 -19.15 -0.18 8.77
C ASP A 122 -18.71 -1.15 7.67
N LEU A 123 -19.07 -0.85 6.41
CA LEU A 123 -18.66 -1.64 5.24
C LEU A 123 -18.03 -0.73 4.19
N LEU A 124 -16.79 -1.05 3.81
CA LEU A 124 -16.04 -0.29 2.81
C LEU A 124 -15.63 -1.20 1.64
N PHE A 125 -15.78 -0.66 0.44
CA PHE A 125 -15.19 -1.25 -0.77
C PHE A 125 -14.04 -0.37 -1.24
N ALA A 126 -12.84 -0.93 -1.35
CA ALA A 126 -11.65 -0.30 -1.90
C ALA A 126 -11.33 -0.97 -3.24
N ILE A 127 -11.71 -0.34 -4.34
CA ILE A 127 -11.70 -0.93 -5.69
C ILE A 127 -10.73 -0.19 -6.59
N GLY A 128 -9.96 -0.91 -7.39
CA GLY A 128 -9.06 -0.29 -8.37
C GLY A 128 -7.83 -1.15 -8.68
N PRO A 129 -6.88 -0.61 -9.46
CA PRO A 129 -5.78 -1.39 -10.01
C PRO A 129 -4.83 -1.95 -8.94
N ALA A 130 -4.16 -3.06 -9.29
CA ALA A 130 -3.11 -3.64 -8.46
C ALA A 130 -1.97 -2.64 -8.21
N GLY A 131 -1.37 -2.69 -7.01
CA GLY A 131 -0.28 -1.79 -6.62
C GLY A 131 -0.72 -0.40 -6.16
N SER A 132 -2.02 -0.11 -6.04
CA SER A 132 -2.54 1.16 -5.49
C SER A 132 -2.58 1.20 -3.96
N GLY A 133 -2.20 0.12 -3.28
CA GLY A 133 -2.09 0.05 -1.81
C GLY A 133 -3.40 -0.21 -1.08
N LYS A 134 -4.47 -0.63 -1.75
CA LYS A 134 -5.78 -0.94 -1.16
C LYS A 134 -5.69 -1.87 0.05
N THR A 135 -5.14 -3.06 -0.16
CA THR A 135 -5.00 -4.10 0.85
C THR A 135 -4.08 -3.66 2.00
N TYR A 136 -2.96 -3.01 1.66
CA TYR A 136 -2.03 -2.48 2.66
C TYR A 136 -2.67 -1.42 3.55
N THR A 137 -3.43 -0.47 2.97
CA THR A 137 -4.16 0.56 3.71
C THR A 137 -5.27 -0.05 4.57
N ALA A 138 -6.01 -1.03 4.05
CA ALA A 138 -7.03 -1.75 4.81
C ALA A 138 -6.44 -2.47 6.04
N ILE A 139 -5.29 -3.15 5.88
CA ILE A 139 -4.59 -3.81 6.99
C ILE A 139 -4.06 -2.77 7.99
N ALA A 140 -3.55 -1.63 7.53
CA ALA A 140 -3.10 -0.55 8.40
C ALA A 140 -4.24 -0.01 9.27
N LEU A 141 -5.43 0.20 8.70
CA LEU A 141 -6.63 0.59 9.44
C LEU A 141 -7.03 -0.46 10.49
N ALA A 142 -6.98 -1.74 10.11
CA ALA A 142 -7.31 -2.82 11.04
C ALA A 142 -6.32 -2.91 12.21
N VAL A 143 -5.02 -2.76 11.94
CA VAL A 143 -3.99 -2.76 13.00
C VAL A 143 -4.12 -1.53 13.89
N ARG A 144 -4.45 -0.35 13.33
CA ARG A 144 -4.74 0.87 14.10
C ARG A 144 -5.88 0.63 15.07
N ALA A 145 -7.00 0.12 14.58
CA ALA A 145 -8.18 -0.16 15.40
C ALA A 145 -7.93 -1.20 16.49
N LEU A 146 -7.14 -2.24 16.22
CA LEU A 146 -6.74 -3.22 17.23
C LEU A 146 -5.84 -2.57 18.31
N LYS A 147 -4.87 -1.73 17.91
CA LYS A 147 -4.00 -0.99 18.83
C LYS A 147 -4.81 -0.02 19.71
N ASN A 148 -5.81 0.64 19.13
CA ASN A 148 -6.71 1.57 19.83
C ASN A 148 -7.78 0.85 20.67
N ARG A 149 -7.86 -0.48 20.60
CA ARG A 149 -8.88 -1.31 21.27
C ARG A 149 -10.33 -1.02 20.80
N GLU A 150 -10.50 -0.52 19.60
CA GLU A 150 -11.80 -0.33 18.96
C GLU A 150 -12.43 -1.68 18.60
N VAL A 151 -11.58 -2.66 18.29
CA VAL A 151 -11.96 -4.05 18.01
C VAL A 151 -11.09 -5.03 18.80
N LYS A 152 -11.58 -6.25 18.96
CA LYS A 152 -10.87 -7.32 19.67
C LYS A 152 -10.10 -8.23 18.74
N ARG A 153 -10.42 -8.25 17.44
CA ARG A 153 -9.86 -9.19 16.47
C ARG A 153 -9.70 -8.57 15.09
N ILE A 154 -8.72 -9.06 14.36
CA ILE A 154 -8.55 -8.84 12.92
C ILE A 154 -8.75 -10.18 12.22
N ILE A 155 -9.58 -10.22 11.19
CA ILE A 155 -9.82 -11.41 10.38
C ILE A 155 -9.52 -11.06 8.93
N LEU A 156 -8.49 -11.69 8.37
CA LEU A 156 -8.09 -11.52 6.98
C LEU A 156 -8.54 -12.74 6.19
N SER A 157 -9.16 -12.50 5.06
CA SER A 157 -9.68 -13.54 4.20
C SER A 157 -9.34 -13.25 2.74
N ARG A 158 -9.12 -14.30 1.98
CA ARG A 158 -8.92 -14.23 0.54
C ARG A 158 -9.60 -15.44 -0.12
N PRO A 159 -10.25 -15.28 -1.29
CA PRO A 159 -10.73 -16.43 -2.03
C PRO A 159 -9.54 -17.29 -2.48
N ALA A 160 -9.63 -18.57 -2.29
CA ALA A 160 -8.70 -19.51 -2.89
C ALA A 160 -9.10 -19.68 -4.36
N VAL A 161 -8.40 -19.00 -5.27
CA VAL A 161 -8.61 -19.12 -6.72
C VAL A 161 -7.46 -19.93 -7.28
N GLU A 162 -7.78 -20.96 -8.04
CA GLU A 162 -6.80 -21.73 -8.78
C GLU A 162 -6.34 -20.89 -9.99
N ALA A 163 -5.25 -20.15 -9.87
CA ALA A 163 -4.62 -19.43 -10.98
C ALA A 163 -3.95 -20.44 -11.94
N GLY A 164 -4.77 -21.17 -12.70
CA GLY A 164 -4.28 -22.14 -13.71
C GLY A 164 -3.76 -23.49 -13.16
N GLU A 165 -3.38 -23.55 -11.89
CA GLU A 165 -2.97 -24.80 -11.21
C GLU A 165 -4.06 -25.24 -10.24
N LYS A 166 -4.58 -26.45 -10.45
CA LYS A 166 -5.58 -27.03 -9.53
C LYS A 166 -4.92 -27.31 -8.19
N LEU A 167 -5.39 -26.67 -7.12
CA LEU A 167 -4.96 -26.88 -5.73
C LEU A 167 -4.85 -28.38 -5.37
N GLY A 168 -5.61 -29.24 -6.04
CA GLY A 168 -5.57 -30.67 -5.87
C GLY A 168 -4.26 -31.35 -6.28
N PHE A 169 -3.43 -30.72 -7.12
CA PHE A 169 -2.15 -31.29 -7.58
C PHE A 169 -0.93 -30.86 -6.76
N LEU A 170 -1.07 -29.88 -5.87
CA LEU A 170 0.03 -29.47 -4.99
C LEU A 170 0.20 -30.51 -3.86
N PRO A 171 1.45 -30.91 -3.53
CA PRO A 171 1.71 -31.78 -2.38
C PRO A 171 1.44 -31.00 -1.07
N GLY A 172 1.09 -31.72 -0.01
CA GLY A 172 0.84 -31.13 1.31
C GLY A 172 -0.64 -31.10 1.72
N ASP A 173 -0.89 -30.68 2.95
CA ASP A 173 -2.24 -30.50 3.47
C ASP A 173 -2.92 -29.23 2.89
N MET A 174 -4.22 -29.06 3.15
CA MET A 174 -4.98 -27.91 2.63
C MET A 174 -4.40 -26.56 3.10
N LYS A 175 -3.83 -26.50 4.29
CA LYS A 175 -3.25 -25.30 4.86
C LYS A 175 -1.95 -24.93 4.14
N GLU A 176 -1.06 -25.91 3.97
CA GLU A 176 0.21 -25.73 3.24
C GLU A 176 0.00 -25.26 1.79
N LYS A 177 -1.07 -25.74 1.14
CA LYS A 177 -1.42 -25.34 -0.23
C LYS A 177 -1.95 -23.90 -0.34
N ILE A 178 -2.58 -23.39 0.71
CA ILE A 178 -3.21 -22.07 0.71
C ILE A 178 -2.27 -20.98 1.26
N ASP A 179 -1.34 -21.32 2.13
CA ASP A 179 -0.41 -20.38 2.78
C ASP A 179 0.34 -19.46 1.79
N PRO A 180 0.83 -19.91 0.62
CA PRO A 180 1.46 -19.01 -0.35
C PRO A 180 0.55 -17.87 -0.85
N TYR A 181 -0.75 -18.15 -1.00
CA TYR A 181 -1.72 -17.13 -1.44
C TYR A 181 -2.04 -16.10 -0.34
N LEU A 182 -1.76 -16.44 0.91
CA LEU A 182 -1.98 -15.56 2.06
C LEU A 182 -0.71 -14.77 2.45
N GLN A 183 0.46 -15.11 1.87
CA GLN A 183 1.74 -14.49 2.17
C GLN A 183 1.72 -12.96 2.09
N PRO A 184 1.10 -12.31 1.08
CA PRO A 184 1.04 -10.85 1.02
C PRO A 184 0.34 -10.19 2.23
N LEU A 185 -0.60 -10.91 2.85
CA LEU A 185 -1.29 -10.44 4.06
C LEU A 185 -0.37 -10.53 5.29
N TYR A 186 0.43 -11.59 5.38
CA TYR A 186 1.45 -11.74 6.43
C TYR A 186 2.52 -10.66 6.31
N ASP A 187 3.02 -10.40 5.10
CA ASP A 187 4.06 -9.41 4.85
C ASP A 187 3.60 -8.00 5.28
N ALA A 188 2.37 -7.63 4.94
CA ALA A 188 1.79 -6.37 5.37
C ALA A 188 1.66 -6.26 6.89
N LEU A 189 1.24 -7.33 7.57
CA LEU A 189 1.17 -7.35 9.04
C LEU A 189 2.54 -7.22 9.69
N GLN A 190 3.59 -7.84 9.13
CA GLN A 190 4.96 -7.78 9.65
C GLN A 190 5.56 -6.36 9.58
N ASP A 191 5.17 -5.55 8.62
CA ASP A 191 5.53 -4.13 8.57
C ASP A 191 4.94 -3.31 9.73
N MET A 192 3.83 -3.76 10.30
CA MET A 192 2.99 -3.01 11.24
C MET A 192 3.08 -3.50 12.68
N ILE A 193 3.39 -4.78 12.86
CA ILE A 193 3.41 -5.47 14.16
C ILE A 193 4.74 -6.23 14.30
N PRO A 194 5.50 -6.05 15.39
CA PRO A 194 6.72 -6.82 15.63
C PRO A 194 6.45 -8.33 15.58
N GLY A 195 7.34 -9.10 14.92
CA GLY A 195 7.14 -10.52 14.63
C GLY A 195 6.76 -11.37 15.84
N ALA A 196 7.43 -11.20 16.99
CA ALA A 196 7.08 -11.92 18.23
C ALA A 196 5.63 -11.62 18.67
N LYS A 197 5.19 -10.37 18.54
CA LYS A 197 3.84 -9.97 18.92
C LYS A 197 2.79 -10.45 17.91
N LEU A 198 3.14 -10.47 16.63
CA LEU A 198 2.29 -11.01 15.57
C LEU A 198 2.01 -12.49 15.80
N ASN A 199 3.07 -13.27 16.11
CA ASN A 199 2.93 -14.70 16.43
C ASN A 199 2.03 -14.91 17.66
N GLU A 200 2.24 -14.17 18.75
CA GLU A 200 1.35 -14.22 19.92
C GLU A 200 -0.11 -13.94 19.56
N TYR A 201 -0.37 -12.92 18.73
CA TYR A 201 -1.72 -12.57 18.32
C TYR A 201 -2.36 -13.67 17.45
N MET A 202 -1.59 -14.33 16.61
CA MET A 202 -2.08 -15.44 15.79
C MET A 202 -2.38 -16.69 16.63
N GLU A 203 -1.50 -17.06 17.55
CA GLU A 203 -1.70 -18.18 18.47
C GLU A 203 -2.94 -17.97 19.36
N ARG A 204 -3.18 -16.75 19.82
CA ARG A 204 -4.35 -16.42 20.62
C ARG A 204 -5.62 -16.16 19.81
N GLY A 205 -5.56 -16.23 18.48
CA GLY A 205 -6.68 -15.98 17.60
C GLY A 205 -7.17 -14.52 17.59
N VAL A 206 -6.33 -13.57 18.04
CA VAL A 206 -6.58 -12.13 17.92
C VAL A 206 -6.44 -11.69 16.46
N ILE A 207 -5.47 -12.25 15.75
CA ILE A 207 -5.33 -12.10 14.31
C ILE A 207 -5.54 -13.48 13.67
N GLN A 208 -6.46 -13.55 12.72
CA GLN A 208 -6.79 -14.79 12.00
C GLN A 208 -6.65 -14.53 10.51
N ILE A 209 -5.94 -15.39 9.81
CA ILE A 209 -5.86 -15.41 8.36
C ILE A 209 -6.44 -16.74 7.89
N ALA A 210 -7.50 -16.70 7.07
CA ALA A 210 -8.19 -17.90 6.66
C ALA A 210 -8.88 -17.70 5.30
N PRO A 211 -8.96 -18.79 4.49
CA PRO A 211 -9.70 -18.77 3.23
C PRO A 211 -11.16 -18.39 3.44
N LEU A 212 -11.76 -17.79 2.41
CA LEU A 212 -13.16 -17.36 2.42
C LEU A 212 -14.14 -18.49 2.81
N ALA A 213 -13.88 -19.73 2.41
CA ALA A 213 -14.73 -20.87 2.73
C ALA A 213 -14.93 -21.10 4.24
N PHE A 214 -13.93 -20.72 5.06
CA PHE A 214 -13.96 -20.89 6.51
C PHE A 214 -14.78 -19.80 7.23
N MET A 215 -15.32 -18.82 6.49
CA MET A 215 -16.18 -17.77 7.03
C MET A 215 -17.65 -18.22 7.11
N ARG A 216 -18.01 -19.30 6.44
CA ARG A 216 -19.40 -19.80 6.43
C ARG A 216 -19.86 -20.21 7.83
N GLY A 217 -21.06 -19.76 8.21
CA GLY A 217 -21.67 -20.08 9.52
C GLY A 217 -21.12 -19.31 10.72
N ARG A 218 -20.15 -18.40 10.50
CA ARG A 218 -19.60 -17.55 11.57
C ARG A 218 -20.38 -16.23 11.67
N THR A 219 -20.37 -15.62 12.85
CA THR A 219 -20.73 -14.22 13.07
C THR A 219 -19.48 -13.47 13.53
N LEU A 220 -19.09 -12.43 12.80
CA LEU A 220 -17.83 -11.74 12.97
C LEU A 220 -18.05 -10.43 13.75
N ALA A 221 -18.32 -10.59 15.06
CA ALA A 221 -18.55 -9.48 15.97
C ALA A 221 -17.24 -8.98 16.62
N ASP A 222 -17.19 -7.72 17.05
CA ASP A 222 -16.05 -7.05 17.67
C ASP A 222 -14.76 -7.21 16.86
N ALA A 223 -14.86 -7.16 15.53
CA ALA A 223 -13.74 -7.47 14.63
C ALA A 223 -13.71 -6.55 13.42
N ILE A 224 -12.50 -6.28 12.92
CA ILE A 224 -12.31 -5.83 11.54
C ILE A 224 -12.05 -7.06 10.67
N VAL A 225 -12.82 -7.14 9.60
CA VAL A 225 -12.76 -8.26 8.65
C VAL A 225 -12.38 -7.72 7.29
N ILE A 226 -11.31 -8.24 6.72
CA ILE A 226 -10.84 -7.85 5.38
C ILE A 226 -11.01 -9.02 4.44
N LEU A 227 -11.67 -8.78 3.30
CA LEU A 227 -11.69 -9.70 2.17
C LEU A 227 -10.85 -9.11 1.05
N ASP A 228 -9.71 -9.70 0.81
CA ASP A 228 -8.80 -9.32 -0.27
C ASP A 228 -9.10 -10.10 -1.55
N GLU A 229 -8.79 -9.51 -2.71
CA GLU A 229 -9.04 -10.08 -4.06
C GLU A 229 -10.51 -10.49 -4.28
N ALA A 230 -11.44 -9.67 -3.80
CA ALA A 230 -12.87 -9.99 -3.81
C ALA A 230 -13.48 -10.11 -5.22
N GLN A 231 -12.83 -9.58 -6.28
CA GLN A 231 -13.24 -9.81 -7.67
C GLN A 231 -13.26 -11.30 -8.03
N ASN A 232 -12.49 -12.11 -7.31
CA ASN A 232 -12.40 -13.56 -7.48
C ASN A 232 -13.41 -14.34 -6.63
N THR A 233 -14.48 -13.67 -6.18
CA THR A 233 -15.63 -14.31 -5.51
C THR A 233 -16.83 -14.35 -6.43
N THR A 234 -17.63 -15.42 -6.34
CA THR A 234 -18.97 -15.44 -6.94
C THR A 234 -19.94 -14.58 -6.13
N THR A 235 -21.08 -14.18 -6.73
CA THR A 235 -22.15 -13.44 -6.04
C THR A 235 -22.61 -14.16 -4.76
N ALA A 236 -22.75 -15.48 -4.80
CA ALA A 236 -23.15 -16.29 -3.63
C ALA A 236 -22.10 -16.25 -2.51
N GLN A 237 -20.81 -16.35 -2.86
CA GLN A 237 -19.71 -16.30 -1.90
C GLN A 237 -19.59 -14.91 -1.26
N LEU A 238 -19.64 -13.84 -2.07
CA LEU A 238 -19.56 -12.49 -1.53
C LEU A 238 -20.76 -12.16 -0.66
N LYS A 239 -21.97 -12.48 -1.09
CA LYS A 239 -23.17 -12.33 -0.26
C LYS A 239 -23.06 -13.11 1.06
N MET A 240 -22.59 -14.36 1.00
CA MET A 240 -22.35 -15.17 2.20
C MET A 240 -21.39 -14.46 3.15
N PHE A 241 -20.30 -13.88 2.65
CA PHE A 241 -19.30 -13.19 3.46
C PHE A 241 -19.84 -11.90 4.07
N LEU A 242 -20.45 -11.01 3.27
CA LEU A 242 -20.98 -9.74 3.73
C LEU A 242 -22.03 -9.91 4.84
N THR A 243 -22.82 -10.98 4.77
CA THR A 243 -23.81 -11.31 5.80
C THR A 243 -23.21 -11.89 7.09
N ARG A 244 -21.88 -11.99 7.22
CA ARG A 244 -21.18 -12.38 8.45
C ARG A 244 -20.89 -11.20 9.38
N LEU A 245 -21.08 -9.96 8.91
CA LEU A 245 -20.90 -8.76 9.73
C LEU A 245 -21.72 -8.87 11.02
N GLY A 246 -21.05 -8.79 12.14
CA GLY A 246 -21.65 -8.86 13.48
C GLY A 246 -21.62 -7.50 14.19
N ILE A 247 -22.15 -7.48 15.40
CA ILE A 247 -22.20 -6.27 16.23
C ILE A 247 -20.77 -5.77 16.48
N ASN A 248 -20.56 -4.44 16.42
CA ASN A 248 -19.26 -3.77 16.54
C ASN A 248 -18.20 -4.30 15.55
N GLY A 249 -18.65 -4.84 14.43
CA GLY A 249 -17.77 -5.28 13.35
C GLY A 249 -17.67 -4.23 12.26
N LYS A 250 -16.50 -4.16 11.60
CA LYS A 250 -16.30 -3.42 10.36
C LYS A 250 -15.76 -4.36 9.28
N MET A 251 -16.15 -4.14 8.03
CA MET A 251 -15.65 -4.90 6.89
C MET A 251 -14.99 -3.99 5.87
N ILE A 252 -13.85 -4.43 5.33
CA ILE A 252 -13.17 -3.77 4.21
C ILE A 252 -12.99 -4.81 3.10
N ILE A 253 -13.55 -4.52 1.94
CA ILE A 253 -13.51 -5.38 0.75
C ILE A 253 -12.55 -4.75 -0.25
N THR A 254 -11.46 -5.43 -0.57
CA THR A 254 -10.50 -4.96 -1.58
C THR A 254 -10.61 -5.79 -2.86
N GLY A 255 -10.41 -5.15 -4.01
CA GLY A 255 -10.49 -5.86 -5.29
C GLY A 255 -10.05 -5.03 -6.50
N ASP A 256 -9.74 -5.75 -7.58
CA ASP A 256 -9.41 -5.21 -8.88
C ASP A 256 -10.33 -5.80 -9.95
N MET A 257 -11.25 -4.99 -10.48
CA MET A 257 -12.22 -5.41 -11.48
C MET A 257 -11.60 -5.81 -12.83
N THR A 258 -10.31 -5.48 -13.03
CA THR A 258 -9.59 -5.82 -14.26
C THR A 258 -8.87 -7.18 -14.17
N GLN A 259 -8.74 -7.75 -12.96
CA GLN A 259 -8.01 -8.98 -12.68
C GLN A 259 -8.95 -10.08 -12.14
N ILE A 260 -9.91 -10.48 -12.98
CA ILE A 260 -10.88 -11.55 -12.62
C ILE A 260 -10.34 -12.88 -13.13
N ASP A 261 -9.95 -13.75 -12.22
CA ASP A 261 -9.42 -15.10 -12.50
C ASP A 261 -10.50 -16.19 -12.39
N LEU A 262 -11.77 -15.81 -12.24
CA LEU A 262 -12.88 -16.76 -12.21
C LEU A 262 -13.06 -17.43 -13.58
N PRO A 263 -13.47 -18.71 -13.61
CA PRO A 263 -13.86 -19.38 -14.85
C PRO A 263 -14.92 -18.55 -15.62
N ALA A 264 -14.87 -18.57 -16.95
CA ALA A 264 -15.78 -17.79 -17.81
C ALA A 264 -17.28 -18.08 -17.56
N SER A 265 -17.61 -19.23 -17.01
CA SER A 265 -18.97 -19.60 -16.60
C SER A 265 -19.46 -18.93 -15.31
N GLN A 266 -18.57 -18.28 -14.57
CA GLN A 266 -18.86 -17.63 -13.29
C GLN A 266 -18.72 -16.12 -13.40
N LYS A 267 -19.66 -15.39 -12.80
CA LYS A 267 -19.61 -13.94 -12.72
C LYS A 267 -19.01 -13.48 -11.38
N SER A 268 -18.15 -12.46 -11.42
CA SER A 268 -17.65 -11.83 -10.22
C SER A 268 -18.80 -11.22 -9.41
N GLY A 269 -18.85 -11.56 -8.13
CA GLY A 269 -19.82 -11.01 -7.20
C GLY A 269 -19.52 -9.56 -6.80
N LEU A 270 -18.29 -9.09 -7.00
CA LEU A 270 -17.86 -7.77 -6.58
C LEU A 270 -18.64 -6.67 -7.34
N LYS A 271 -18.78 -6.81 -8.66
CA LYS A 271 -19.55 -5.87 -9.48
C LYS A 271 -21.01 -5.82 -9.06
N ASP A 272 -21.66 -6.98 -8.91
CA ASP A 272 -23.06 -7.08 -8.46
C ASP A 272 -23.25 -6.48 -7.05
N ALA A 273 -22.30 -6.67 -6.14
CA ALA A 273 -22.36 -6.09 -4.80
C ALA A 273 -22.26 -4.56 -4.84
N ILE A 274 -21.34 -3.99 -5.62
CA ILE A 274 -21.18 -2.53 -5.78
C ILE A 274 -22.47 -1.92 -6.33
N GLU A 275 -23.03 -2.50 -7.41
CA GLU A 275 -24.26 -2.02 -8.02
C GLU A 275 -25.47 -2.04 -7.09
N ARG A 276 -25.56 -3.01 -6.18
CA ARG A 276 -26.69 -3.16 -5.24
C ARG A 276 -26.54 -2.36 -3.94
N LEU A 277 -25.31 -2.10 -3.52
CA LEU A 277 -25.06 -1.61 -2.15
C LEU A 277 -24.64 -0.13 -2.10
N HIS A 278 -24.44 0.55 -3.24
CA HIS A 278 -23.89 1.90 -3.30
C HIS A 278 -24.72 2.96 -2.57
N ASP A 279 -26.05 2.79 -2.47
CA ASP A 279 -26.96 3.77 -1.83
C ASP A 279 -27.32 3.41 -0.37
N ILE A 280 -26.67 2.38 0.21
CA ILE A 280 -26.98 1.97 1.58
C ILE A 280 -26.14 2.78 2.57
N ARG A 281 -26.79 3.44 3.51
CA ARG A 281 -26.12 4.16 4.60
C ARG A 281 -25.23 3.23 5.41
N GLY A 282 -24.01 3.67 5.72
CA GLY A 282 -22.99 2.88 6.43
C GLY A 282 -22.13 2.03 5.51
N ILE A 283 -22.35 2.15 4.17
CA ILE A 283 -21.50 1.54 3.14
C ILE A 283 -20.82 2.64 2.33
N SER A 284 -19.51 2.52 2.12
CA SER A 284 -18.75 3.43 1.26
C SER A 284 -17.95 2.67 0.22
N ILE A 285 -17.89 3.25 -0.99
CA ILE A 285 -17.11 2.72 -2.11
C ILE A 285 -16.05 3.75 -2.47
N VAL A 286 -14.78 3.37 -2.33
CA VAL A 286 -13.62 4.20 -2.66
C VAL A 286 -12.94 3.61 -3.88
N GLU A 287 -12.93 4.38 -4.97
CA GLU A 287 -12.31 4.00 -6.23
C GLU A 287 -10.89 4.52 -6.32
N PHE A 288 -9.95 3.59 -6.45
CA PHE A 288 -8.54 3.85 -6.72
C PHE A 288 -8.30 3.87 -8.22
N ASN A 289 -7.33 4.66 -8.66
CA ASN A 289 -7.01 4.82 -10.07
C ASN A 289 -5.50 4.69 -10.34
N GLN A 290 -5.08 4.89 -11.59
CA GLN A 290 -3.68 4.77 -12.01
C GLN A 290 -2.72 5.72 -11.27
N LYS A 291 -3.21 6.86 -10.76
CA LYS A 291 -2.40 7.84 -10.02
C LYS A 291 -2.05 7.35 -8.60
N ASP A 292 -2.82 6.41 -8.07
CA ASP A 292 -2.57 5.81 -6.75
C ASP A 292 -1.50 4.71 -6.78
N ILE A 293 -1.07 4.30 -7.98
CA ILE A 293 -0.10 3.21 -8.12
C ILE A 293 1.29 3.69 -7.72
N VAL A 294 1.77 3.17 -6.60
CA VAL A 294 3.15 3.37 -6.13
C VAL A 294 4.00 2.23 -6.67
N ARG A 295 4.76 2.49 -7.73
CA ARG A 295 5.66 1.52 -8.35
C ARG A 295 7.04 2.11 -8.54
N HIS A 296 8.06 1.27 -8.44
CA HIS A 296 9.42 1.63 -8.85
C HIS A 296 9.39 2.16 -10.28
N HIS A 297 10.15 3.24 -10.57
CA HIS A 297 10.13 3.90 -11.88
C HIS A 297 10.37 2.94 -13.04
N LEU A 298 11.30 1.98 -12.88
CA LEU A 298 11.58 0.95 -13.87
C LEU A 298 10.37 0.07 -14.16
N VAL A 299 9.56 -0.25 -13.14
CA VAL A 299 8.34 -1.05 -13.33
C VAL A 299 7.29 -0.29 -14.14
N LYS A 300 7.21 1.04 -13.98
CA LYS A 300 6.35 1.89 -14.84
C LYS A 300 6.77 1.77 -16.30
N HIS A 301 8.07 1.80 -16.60
CA HIS A 301 8.61 1.65 -17.96
C HIS A 301 8.39 0.23 -18.53
N ILE A 302 8.58 -0.80 -17.71
CA ILE A 302 8.33 -2.18 -18.11
C ILE A 302 6.86 -2.35 -18.52
N VAL A 303 5.92 -1.93 -17.68
CA VAL A 303 4.49 -2.02 -17.99
C VAL A 303 4.12 -1.24 -19.25
N ALA A 304 4.67 -0.03 -19.41
CA ALA A 304 4.44 0.77 -20.62
C ALA A 304 4.96 0.06 -21.89
N ALA A 305 6.13 -0.58 -21.81
CA ALA A 305 6.72 -1.31 -22.95
C ALA A 305 5.84 -2.50 -23.36
N TYR A 306 5.35 -3.30 -22.43
CA TYR A 306 4.45 -4.43 -22.72
C TYR A 306 3.11 -3.96 -23.30
N ASN A 307 2.50 -2.92 -22.73
CA ASN A 307 1.24 -2.37 -23.24
C ASN A 307 1.35 -1.81 -24.68
N THR A 308 2.56 -1.35 -25.09
CA THR A 308 2.79 -0.83 -26.45
C THR A 308 2.87 -1.98 -27.46
N THR A 309 3.32 -3.14 -27.07
CA THR A 309 3.43 -4.34 -27.91
C THR A 309 2.03 -4.93 -28.18
N ASP A 310 1.19 -5.06 -27.14
CA ASP A 310 -0.18 -5.55 -27.26
C ASP A 310 -1.06 -4.68 -28.18
N ASN A 311 -0.81 -3.37 -28.24
CA ASN A 311 -1.52 -2.46 -29.14
C ASN A 311 -1.04 -2.55 -30.59
N ARG A 312 0.21 -2.98 -30.86
CA ARG A 312 0.70 -3.24 -32.22
C ARG A 312 0.07 -4.52 -32.78
N ASP A 313 0.09 -5.59 -32.01
CA ASP A 313 -0.49 -6.88 -32.42
C ASP A 313 -1.99 -6.78 -32.70
N LYS A 314 -2.73 -5.94 -31.96
CA LYS A 314 -4.15 -5.66 -32.23
C LYS A 314 -4.38 -4.82 -33.49
N LYS A 315 -3.47 -3.90 -33.83
CA LYS A 315 -3.55 -3.12 -35.06
C LYS A 315 -3.27 -3.96 -36.31
N ASP A 316 -2.24 -4.81 -36.24
CA ASP A 316 -1.86 -5.71 -37.32
C ASP A 316 -2.93 -6.79 -37.60
N GLN A 317 -3.70 -7.19 -36.59
CA GLN A 317 -4.87 -8.08 -36.76
C GLN A 317 -6.09 -7.41 -37.37
N LEU A 318 -6.25 -6.08 -37.21
CA LEU A 318 -7.36 -5.32 -37.80
C LEU A 318 -7.07 -4.85 -39.24
N GLU A 319 -5.80 -4.76 -39.63
CA GLU A 319 -5.39 -4.41 -41.00
C GLU A 319 -5.35 -5.63 -41.96
N ASN A 320 -5.50 -6.86 -41.44
CA ASN A 320 -5.51 -8.11 -42.18
C ASN A 320 -6.93 -8.72 -42.35
N ILE A 321 -8.01 -7.97 -42.07
CA ILE A 321 -9.40 -8.33 -42.33
C ILE A 321 -9.97 -7.36 -43.37
#